data_09acdd590f6dab44d5f1359e520871f8
#
_entry.id   09acdd590f6dab44d5f1359e520871f8
#
_cell.length_a   1.000
_cell.length_b   1.000
_cell.length_c   1.000
_cell.angle_alpha   90.00
_cell.angle_beta   90.00
_cell.angle_gamma   90.00
#
_symmetry.space_group_name_H-M   'P 1'
#
loop_
_entity.id
_entity.type
_entity.pdbx_description
1 polymer ?
#
loop_
_entity_poly.entity_id
_entity_poly.type
_entity_poly.pdbx_seq_one_letter_code
_entity_poly.pdbx_strand_id
1 'polypeptide(L)'
;YTVEQFADLQILRYKVPEFETLTLKQKELVYYLTQAALEGRDILFDQNGKYNLRIRRMLEAVYTHYQGDKSTSDFKNMEVYLKRVWFSNGIHHHYGMEKFVPDFSQDFLKKAVLGMDAQLLPLAEGQTAEQLCDELFPVMFDPAIMSKRVNQADGEDLVLTSACNYYDGVTQQEAESFYGAMKDPKDETPVSYGLNSRLVKEDGKIQEKVWKVGGLYTQAIEKIVYWLKKAESVAENDAQKAVIGKLIQFYETGSLKDFDEYAILWVKDLDSRIDFVNGFTESYGDPLGVKASWESLVNFKDLEATHRTEIISSNAQWFEDHSPVDKSFKKEKVKGVSAKVITAAILAGDLYPATAIGINLPNANWIRAHHGSKSVTIGNITDAYNKAAHGNGFNEEFVYNDEERQRIDQYGDLTGELHTDLHECLGHGSGKLLPGVDPDALKAYGSTIEEARADLFGLYYVADPKLVELKLVPDAEAYKAEYYTFLMNGLMTQLVRIEPGNNIEEAHMRNRQLIARWVFEKGAPDKVVEMVKKDGKTYVVVNDYEKVRELFGDCLLYTSPSPRDISGSR
;
A
#
# COMPACT_ATOMS: atom_id res chain seq x y z
N TYR A 1 11.52 -12.23 -11.29
CA TYR A 1 12.52 -11.73 -12.25
C TYR A 1 11.95 -10.60 -13.09
N THR A 2 12.81 -9.77 -13.66
CA THR A 2 12.42 -8.63 -14.50
C THR A 2 11.92 -9.11 -15.86
N VAL A 3 10.73 -8.63 -16.24
CA VAL A 3 10.11 -8.95 -17.55
C VAL A 3 10.40 -7.83 -18.55
N GLU A 4 10.29 -6.58 -18.11
CA GLU A 4 10.42 -5.41 -18.95
C GLU A 4 10.86 -4.19 -18.12
N GLN A 5 11.55 -3.26 -18.77
CA GLN A 5 11.83 -1.92 -18.23
C GLN A 5 11.40 -0.87 -19.25
N PHE A 6 10.73 0.17 -18.82
CA PHE A 6 10.38 1.33 -19.63
C PHE A 6 10.18 2.56 -18.75
N ALA A 7 10.51 3.74 -19.22
CA ALA A 7 10.51 4.97 -18.42
C ALA A 7 11.27 4.76 -17.09
N ASP A 8 10.65 5.09 -15.98
CA ASP A 8 11.14 4.90 -14.61
C ASP A 8 10.61 3.60 -13.97
N LEU A 9 10.10 2.66 -14.77
CA LEU A 9 9.39 1.47 -14.29
C LEU A 9 10.09 0.18 -14.65
N GLN A 10 10.05 -0.77 -13.73
CA GLN A 10 10.52 -2.14 -13.91
C GLN A 10 9.37 -3.10 -13.60
N ILE A 11 9.00 -3.93 -14.57
CA ILE A 11 7.96 -4.93 -14.42
C ILE A 11 8.57 -6.22 -13.88
N LEU A 12 8.15 -6.63 -12.70
CA LEU A 12 8.58 -7.85 -12.06
C LEU A 12 7.50 -8.94 -12.18
N ARG A 13 7.95 -10.16 -12.39
CA ARG A 13 7.10 -11.33 -12.30
C ARG A 13 7.36 -12.02 -10.97
N TYR A 14 6.31 -12.32 -10.24
CA TYR A 14 6.36 -13.13 -9.01
C TYR A 14 5.90 -14.56 -9.28
N LYS A 15 6.40 -15.48 -8.46
CA LYS A 15 5.94 -16.87 -8.43
C LYS A 15 4.78 -17.01 -7.46
N VAL A 16 3.98 -18.05 -7.66
CA VAL A 16 2.90 -18.46 -6.76
C VAL A 16 3.25 -19.85 -6.20
N PRO A 17 4.19 -19.91 -5.23
CA PRO A 17 4.61 -21.19 -4.67
C PRO A 17 3.45 -21.88 -3.95
N GLU A 18 3.52 -23.20 -3.85
CA GLU A 18 2.55 -24.07 -3.19
C GLU A 18 1.12 -24.09 -3.79
N PHE A 19 0.90 -23.41 -4.93
CA PHE A 19 -0.42 -23.45 -5.60
C PHE A 19 -0.86 -24.89 -5.88
N GLU A 20 0.06 -25.78 -6.26
CA GLU A 20 -0.24 -27.19 -6.55
C GLU A 20 -0.64 -27.99 -5.32
N THR A 21 -0.38 -27.50 -4.11
CA THR A 21 -0.81 -28.16 -2.86
C THR A 21 -2.29 -27.91 -2.54
N LEU A 22 -2.91 -26.95 -3.22
CA LEU A 22 -4.33 -26.66 -3.06
C LEU A 22 -5.20 -27.79 -3.62
N THR A 23 -6.33 -28.06 -2.95
CA THR A 23 -7.34 -28.97 -3.48
C THR A 23 -7.99 -28.39 -4.74
N LEU A 24 -8.65 -29.22 -5.54
CA LEU A 24 -9.38 -28.75 -6.72
C LEU A 24 -10.42 -27.69 -6.34
N LYS A 25 -11.17 -27.91 -5.27
CA LYS A 25 -12.17 -26.95 -4.78
C LYS A 25 -11.53 -25.61 -4.36
N GLN A 26 -10.38 -25.63 -3.72
CA GLN A 26 -9.62 -24.42 -3.38
C GLN A 26 -9.11 -23.71 -4.64
N LYS A 27 -8.62 -24.44 -5.64
CA LYS A 27 -8.21 -23.88 -6.94
C LYS A 27 -9.38 -23.21 -7.67
N GLU A 28 -10.57 -23.83 -7.65
CA GLU A 28 -11.79 -23.22 -8.19
C GLU A 28 -12.17 -21.93 -7.46
N LEU A 29 -12.06 -21.92 -6.14
CA LEU A 29 -12.30 -20.73 -5.32
C LEU A 29 -11.35 -19.60 -5.70
N VAL A 30 -10.06 -19.89 -5.79
CA VAL A 30 -9.03 -18.92 -6.23
C VAL A 30 -9.37 -18.38 -7.63
N TYR A 31 -9.77 -19.25 -8.55
CA TYR A 31 -10.15 -18.84 -9.90
C TYR A 31 -11.34 -17.88 -9.90
N TYR A 32 -12.42 -18.20 -9.19
CA TYR A 32 -13.62 -17.35 -9.16
C TYR A 32 -13.35 -16.01 -8.47
N LEU A 33 -12.60 -16.01 -7.37
CA LEU A 33 -12.17 -14.78 -6.69
C LEU A 33 -11.26 -13.93 -7.58
N THR A 34 -10.38 -14.55 -8.37
CA THR A 34 -9.52 -13.89 -9.34
C THR A 34 -10.32 -13.24 -10.46
N GLN A 35 -11.34 -13.91 -10.98
CA GLN A 35 -12.23 -13.34 -11.99
C GLN A 35 -12.97 -12.11 -11.42
N ALA A 36 -13.47 -12.20 -10.18
CA ALA A 36 -14.07 -11.05 -9.50
C ALA A 36 -13.07 -9.88 -9.32
N ALA A 37 -11.81 -10.19 -9.03
CA ALA A 37 -10.75 -9.20 -8.91
C ALA A 37 -10.45 -8.47 -10.23
N LEU A 38 -10.52 -9.16 -11.35
CA LEU A 38 -10.26 -8.57 -12.67
C LEU A 38 -11.36 -7.62 -13.13
N GLU A 39 -12.60 -7.83 -12.73
CA GLU A 39 -13.73 -7.02 -13.16
C GLU A 39 -13.76 -5.59 -12.56
N GLY A 40 -13.04 -5.34 -11.48
CA GLY A 40 -12.99 -4.03 -10.84
C GLY A 40 -11.96 -3.06 -11.41
N ARG A 41 -11.15 -3.47 -12.36
CA ARG A 41 -10.07 -2.66 -12.92
C ARG A 41 -10.55 -1.30 -13.43
N ASP A 42 -11.61 -1.27 -14.20
CA ASP A 42 -12.14 -0.05 -14.80
C ASP A 42 -12.72 0.90 -13.75
N ILE A 43 -13.18 0.40 -12.61
CA ILE A 43 -13.62 1.23 -11.49
C ILE A 43 -12.46 2.11 -11.02
N LEU A 44 -11.30 1.54 -10.78
CA LEU A 44 -10.14 2.30 -10.30
C LEU A 44 -9.66 3.33 -11.31
N PHE A 45 -9.62 2.98 -12.60
CA PHE A 45 -9.27 3.95 -13.65
C PHE A 45 -10.17 5.18 -13.60
N ASP A 46 -11.47 4.99 -13.44
CA ASP A 46 -12.43 6.09 -13.34
C ASP A 46 -12.32 6.86 -12.03
N GLN A 47 -12.07 6.18 -10.91
CA GLN A 47 -11.82 6.82 -9.61
C GLN A 47 -10.59 7.72 -9.63
N ASN A 48 -9.54 7.31 -10.33
CA ASN A 48 -8.29 8.06 -10.44
C ASN A 48 -8.39 9.29 -11.36
N GLY A 49 -9.37 9.34 -12.24
CA GLY A 49 -9.55 10.49 -13.13
C GLY A 49 -10.71 10.31 -14.09
N LYS A 50 -11.52 11.35 -14.21
CA LYS A 50 -12.74 11.40 -15.02
C LYS A 50 -12.54 10.98 -16.48
N TYR A 51 -11.36 11.25 -17.04
CA TYR A 51 -11.06 11.00 -18.45
C TYR A 51 -10.19 9.76 -18.68
N ASN A 52 -9.73 9.10 -17.63
CA ASN A 52 -8.74 8.02 -17.71
C ASN A 52 -9.18 6.84 -18.59
N LEU A 53 -10.42 6.38 -18.44
CA LEU A 53 -10.92 5.25 -19.23
C LEU A 53 -10.98 5.57 -20.73
N ARG A 54 -11.44 6.77 -21.06
CA ARG A 54 -11.56 7.20 -22.46
C ARG A 54 -10.20 7.44 -23.09
N ILE A 55 -9.26 8.02 -22.36
CA ILE A 55 -7.86 8.18 -22.80
C ILE A 55 -7.23 6.81 -23.04
N ARG A 56 -7.35 5.89 -22.09
CA ARG A 56 -6.82 4.52 -22.24
C ARG A 56 -7.40 3.82 -23.46
N ARG A 57 -8.70 3.81 -23.63
CA ARG A 57 -9.38 3.15 -24.75
C ARG A 57 -9.00 3.77 -26.10
N MET A 58 -8.87 5.09 -26.19
CA MET A 58 -8.39 5.78 -27.38
C MET A 58 -6.96 5.35 -27.74
N LEU A 59 -6.05 5.34 -26.77
CA LEU A 59 -4.66 4.93 -26.96
C LEU A 59 -4.54 3.45 -27.31
N GLU A 60 -5.31 2.58 -26.68
CA GLU A 60 -5.36 1.15 -26.99
C GLU A 60 -5.84 0.92 -28.43
N ALA A 61 -6.84 1.68 -28.88
CA ALA A 61 -7.31 1.60 -30.26
C ALA A 61 -6.22 2.00 -31.25
N VAL A 62 -5.52 3.08 -31.00
CA VAL A 62 -4.36 3.50 -31.84
C VAL A 62 -3.26 2.46 -31.80
N TYR A 63 -2.88 1.99 -30.63
CA TYR A 63 -1.82 0.99 -30.46
C TYR A 63 -2.11 -0.29 -31.26
N THR A 64 -3.35 -0.75 -31.21
CA THR A 64 -3.76 -2.01 -31.85
C THR A 64 -3.97 -1.88 -33.36
N HIS A 65 -4.54 -0.77 -33.82
CA HIS A 65 -5.06 -0.65 -35.19
C HIS A 65 -4.30 0.36 -36.07
N TYR A 66 -3.24 0.99 -35.56
CA TYR A 66 -2.45 1.94 -36.33
C TYR A 66 -1.85 1.30 -37.58
N GLN A 67 -2.09 1.90 -38.75
CA GLN A 67 -1.65 1.40 -40.06
C GLN A 67 -0.36 2.09 -40.58
N GLY A 68 0.12 3.09 -39.85
CA GLY A 68 1.35 3.80 -40.19
C GLY A 68 2.61 3.09 -39.71
N ASP A 69 3.74 3.76 -39.83
CA ASP A 69 5.04 3.25 -39.41
C ASP A 69 5.19 3.25 -37.89
N LYS A 70 5.17 2.07 -37.29
CA LYS A 70 5.31 1.86 -35.83
C LYS A 70 6.76 2.01 -35.34
N SER A 71 7.72 2.19 -36.22
CA SER A 71 9.12 2.40 -35.87
C SER A 71 9.48 3.86 -35.58
N THR A 72 8.55 4.78 -35.83
CA THR A 72 8.74 6.20 -35.54
C THR A 72 8.88 6.48 -34.04
N SER A 73 9.59 7.54 -33.69
CA SER A 73 9.72 7.97 -32.30
C SER A 73 8.39 8.34 -31.67
N ASP A 74 7.50 8.98 -32.43
CA ASP A 74 6.14 9.32 -31.94
C ASP A 74 5.35 8.08 -31.53
N PHE A 75 5.33 7.03 -32.37
CA PHE A 75 4.61 5.80 -32.03
C PHE A 75 5.24 5.09 -30.82
N LYS A 76 6.56 4.98 -30.78
CA LYS A 76 7.28 4.35 -29.66
C LYS A 76 7.06 5.11 -28.34
N ASN A 77 7.08 6.43 -28.37
CA ASN A 77 6.83 7.26 -27.18
C ASN A 77 5.36 7.19 -26.74
N MET A 78 4.42 7.08 -27.69
CA MET A 78 3.01 6.82 -27.36
C MET A 78 2.84 5.44 -26.69
N GLU A 79 3.53 4.43 -27.17
CA GLU A 79 3.52 3.10 -26.53
C GLU A 79 4.03 3.17 -25.08
N VAL A 80 5.11 3.89 -24.83
CA VAL A 80 5.64 4.09 -23.47
C VAL A 80 4.62 4.84 -22.60
N TYR A 81 4.00 5.88 -23.13
CA TYR A 81 2.94 6.62 -22.43
C TYR A 81 1.77 5.70 -22.07
N LEU A 82 1.28 4.91 -23.00
CA LEU A 82 0.19 3.95 -22.76
C LEU A 82 0.58 2.91 -21.69
N LYS A 83 1.80 2.40 -21.73
CA LYS A 83 2.31 1.48 -20.69
C LYS A 83 2.35 2.15 -19.31
N ARG A 84 2.73 3.41 -19.23
CA ARG A 84 2.65 4.19 -17.98
C ARG A 84 1.21 4.35 -17.49
N VAL A 85 0.26 4.64 -18.41
CA VAL A 85 -1.16 4.73 -18.08
C VAL A 85 -1.71 3.40 -17.57
N TRP A 86 -1.37 2.29 -18.21
CA TRP A 86 -1.75 0.96 -17.72
C TRP A 86 -1.18 0.67 -16.33
N PHE A 87 0.10 0.95 -16.16
CA PHE A 87 0.79 0.69 -14.89
C PHE A 87 0.22 1.52 -13.75
N SER A 88 -0.02 2.81 -13.97
CA SER A 88 -0.46 3.74 -12.93
C SER A 88 -1.98 3.83 -12.77
N ASN A 89 -2.76 3.03 -13.49
CA ASN A 89 -4.22 3.08 -13.51
C ASN A 89 -4.77 4.49 -13.83
N GLY A 90 -4.09 5.20 -14.72
CA GLY A 90 -4.47 6.54 -15.14
C GLY A 90 -3.27 7.37 -15.63
N ILE A 91 -3.55 8.64 -15.92
CA ILE A 91 -2.59 9.57 -16.53
C ILE A 91 -1.63 10.24 -15.51
N HIS A 92 -1.70 9.85 -14.24
CA HIS A 92 -0.86 10.38 -13.17
C HIS A 92 0.06 9.29 -12.62
N HIS A 93 1.26 9.72 -12.19
CA HIS A 93 2.21 8.81 -11.56
C HIS A 93 1.58 8.19 -10.31
N HIS A 94 1.67 6.86 -10.18
CA HIS A 94 1.04 6.10 -9.10
C HIS A 94 1.52 6.48 -7.70
N TYR A 95 2.75 6.97 -7.58
CA TYR A 95 3.37 7.33 -6.30
C TYR A 95 3.50 8.85 -6.11
N GLY A 96 4.06 9.57 -7.09
CA GLY A 96 4.29 11.01 -7.01
C GLY A 96 3.05 11.87 -7.26
N MET A 97 2.00 11.28 -7.82
CA MET A 97 0.71 11.94 -8.12
C MET A 97 0.72 12.98 -9.24
N GLU A 98 1.88 13.31 -9.79
CA GLU A 98 2.01 14.23 -10.92
C GLU A 98 1.53 13.61 -12.24
N LYS A 99 1.01 14.45 -13.12
CA LYS A 99 0.55 14.03 -14.43
C LYS A 99 1.72 13.70 -15.36
N PHE A 100 1.59 12.62 -16.12
CA PHE A 100 2.53 12.30 -17.20
C PHE A 100 2.44 13.33 -18.31
N VAL A 101 3.57 13.75 -18.84
CA VAL A 101 3.65 14.59 -20.02
C VAL A 101 3.96 13.70 -21.23
N PRO A 102 3.11 13.69 -22.28
CA PRO A 102 3.41 12.91 -23.48
C PRO A 102 4.69 13.39 -24.19
N ASP A 103 5.56 12.46 -24.55
CA ASP A 103 6.79 12.71 -25.32
C ASP A 103 6.59 12.48 -26.83
N PHE A 104 5.37 12.49 -27.30
CA PHE A 104 4.99 12.38 -28.71
C PHE A 104 4.14 13.59 -29.11
N SER A 105 4.10 13.89 -30.42
CA SER A 105 3.41 15.08 -30.90
C SER A 105 1.89 14.91 -30.86
N GLN A 106 1.22 16.01 -30.52
CA GLN A 106 -0.23 16.08 -30.54
C GLN A 106 -0.78 15.86 -31.96
N ASP A 107 -0.09 16.38 -32.98
CA ASP A 107 -0.44 16.19 -34.38
C ASP A 107 -0.38 14.73 -34.82
N PHE A 108 0.64 13.99 -34.36
CA PHE A 108 0.74 12.56 -34.60
C PHE A 108 -0.51 11.82 -34.06
N LEU A 109 -0.86 12.05 -32.81
CA LEU A 109 -2.00 11.37 -32.19
C LEU A 109 -3.32 11.77 -32.87
N LYS A 110 -3.50 13.06 -33.21
CA LYS A 110 -4.69 13.53 -33.91
C LYS A 110 -4.86 12.85 -35.27
N LYS A 111 -3.82 12.77 -36.06
CA LYS A 111 -3.85 12.08 -37.36
C LYS A 111 -4.17 10.60 -37.20
N ALA A 112 -3.56 9.94 -36.21
CA ALA A 112 -3.82 8.53 -35.94
C ALA A 112 -5.30 8.30 -35.56
N VAL A 113 -5.85 9.12 -34.68
CA VAL A 113 -7.25 9.01 -34.21
C VAL A 113 -8.24 9.31 -35.36
N LEU A 114 -8.01 10.37 -36.14
CA LEU A 114 -8.89 10.73 -37.27
C LEU A 114 -8.85 9.70 -38.39
N GLY A 115 -7.76 8.96 -38.54
CA GLY A 115 -7.61 7.91 -39.53
C GLY A 115 -8.24 6.57 -39.14
N MET A 116 -8.79 6.45 -37.95
CA MET A 116 -9.38 5.20 -37.44
C MET A 116 -10.86 5.10 -37.74
N ASP A 117 -11.35 3.85 -37.80
CA ASP A 117 -12.79 3.57 -37.80
C ASP A 117 -13.40 4.10 -36.47
N ALA A 118 -14.45 4.91 -36.61
CA ALA A 118 -15.17 5.49 -35.46
C ALA A 118 -15.67 4.45 -34.46
N GLN A 119 -15.99 3.24 -34.90
CA GLN A 119 -16.44 2.14 -34.05
C GLN A 119 -15.36 1.65 -33.06
N LEU A 120 -14.09 1.88 -33.36
CA LEU A 120 -12.96 1.51 -32.51
C LEU A 120 -12.65 2.56 -31.44
N LEU A 121 -13.21 3.75 -31.56
CA LEU A 121 -12.94 4.88 -30.66
C LEU A 121 -13.98 4.97 -29.54
N PRO A 122 -13.59 5.44 -28.34
CA PRO A 122 -14.51 5.62 -27.20
C PRO A 122 -15.35 6.90 -27.34
N LEU A 123 -16.10 7.02 -28.42
CA LEU A 123 -16.95 8.18 -28.70
C LEU A 123 -18.17 8.19 -27.79
N ALA A 124 -18.52 9.36 -27.28
CA ALA A 124 -19.84 9.59 -26.69
C ALA A 124 -20.91 9.59 -27.77
N GLU A 125 -22.17 9.48 -27.39
CA GLU A 125 -23.29 9.51 -28.33
C GLU A 125 -23.27 10.82 -29.16
N GLY A 126 -23.25 10.66 -30.48
CA GLY A 126 -23.19 11.79 -31.41
C GLY A 126 -21.85 12.54 -31.50
N GLN A 127 -20.81 12.05 -30.81
CA GLN A 127 -19.48 12.65 -30.84
C GLN A 127 -18.68 12.19 -32.06
N THR A 128 -18.00 13.15 -32.68
CA THR A 128 -17.03 12.87 -33.77
C THR A 128 -15.64 12.56 -33.19
N ALA A 129 -14.77 11.92 -33.99
CA ALA A 129 -13.38 11.69 -33.63
C ALA A 129 -12.62 13.00 -33.35
N GLU A 130 -12.92 14.07 -34.09
CA GLU A 130 -12.32 15.40 -33.85
C GLU A 130 -12.75 15.97 -32.51
N GLN A 131 -14.04 15.87 -32.18
CA GLN A 131 -14.56 16.32 -30.88
C GLN A 131 -13.98 15.50 -29.73
N LEU A 132 -13.71 14.21 -29.92
CA LEU A 132 -12.99 13.37 -28.94
C LEU A 132 -11.59 13.93 -28.67
N CYS A 133 -10.85 14.27 -29.73
CA CYS A 133 -9.54 14.89 -29.58
C CYS A 133 -9.62 16.23 -28.85
N ASP A 134 -10.59 17.09 -29.20
CA ASP A 134 -10.79 18.40 -28.57
C ASP A 134 -11.09 18.26 -27.06
N GLU A 135 -11.77 17.19 -26.65
CA GLU A 135 -12.08 16.91 -25.25
C GLU A 135 -10.88 16.35 -24.47
N LEU A 136 -10.16 15.38 -25.03
CA LEU A 136 -9.14 14.62 -24.29
C LEU A 136 -7.73 15.22 -24.38
N PHE A 137 -7.38 15.87 -25.49
CA PHE A 137 -6.00 16.36 -25.69
C PHE A 137 -5.57 17.45 -24.72
N PRO A 138 -6.42 18.43 -24.34
CA PRO A 138 -6.04 19.38 -23.31
C PRO A 138 -5.70 18.71 -21.98
N VAL A 139 -6.44 17.67 -21.60
CA VAL A 139 -6.20 16.88 -20.38
C VAL A 139 -4.87 16.13 -20.44
N MET A 140 -4.51 15.62 -21.63
CA MET A 140 -3.27 14.86 -21.81
C MET A 140 -2.04 15.76 -21.95
N PHE A 141 -2.14 16.83 -22.74
CA PHE A 141 -0.98 17.61 -23.18
C PHE A 141 -0.73 18.92 -22.43
N ASP A 142 -1.77 19.53 -21.84
CA ASP A 142 -1.57 20.74 -21.05
C ASP A 142 -1.17 20.40 -19.62
N PRO A 143 0.07 20.70 -19.20
CA PRO A 143 0.55 20.35 -17.85
C PRO A 143 -0.20 21.06 -16.72
N ALA A 144 -0.90 22.18 -17.01
CA ALA A 144 -1.65 22.94 -16.01
C ALA A 144 -3.04 22.34 -15.72
N ILE A 145 -3.57 21.54 -16.64
CA ILE A 145 -4.91 20.94 -16.49
C ILE A 145 -4.77 19.61 -15.74
N MET A 146 -5.47 19.46 -14.61
CA MET A 146 -5.46 18.23 -13.79
C MET A 146 -4.03 17.80 -13.47
N SER A 147 -3.20 18.71 -12.99
CA SER A 147 -1.76 18.52 -12.80
C SER A 147 -1.41 17.44 -11.77
N LYS A 148 -2.25 17.25 -10.76
CA LYS A 148 -2.07 16.22 -9.71
C LYS A 148 -3.32 15.37 -9.55
N ARG A 149 -3.13 14.06 -9.36
CA ARG A 149 -4.22 13.16 -9.00
C ARG A 149 -4.79 13.49 -7.63
N VAL A 150 -3.92 13.62 -6.64
CA VAL A 150 -4.26 14.01 -5.27
C VAL A 150 -3.36 15.16 -4.86
N ASN A 151 -3.96 16.28 -4.49
CA ASN A 151 -3.25 17.44 -3.97
C ASN A 151 -3.45 17.53 -2.45
N GLN A 152 -2.36 17.74 -1.71
CA GLN A 152 -2.33 17.88 -0.25
C GLN A 152 -1.69 19.21 0.18
N ALA A 153 -1.57 20.19 -0.73
CA ALA A 153 -0.93 21.47 -0.44
C ALA A 153 -1.78 22.34 0.49
N ASP A 154 -1.15 22.92 1.48
CA ASP A 154 -1.79 23.84 2.41
C ASP A 154 -2.28 25.12 1.71
N GLY A 155 -3.45 25.61 2.11
CA GLY A 155 -4.02 26.86 1.63
C GLY A 155 -4.74 26.77 0.29
N GLU A 156 -4.85 25.59 -0.30
CA GLU A 156 -5.61 25.32 -1.52
C GLU A 156 -6.91 24.56 -1.23
N ASP A 157 -7.89 24.65 -2.12
CA ASP A 157 -9.03 23.74 -2.09
C ASP A 157 -8.58 22.37 -2.61
N LEU A 158 -8.45 21.40 -1.73
CA LEU A 158 -7.89 20.09 -2.05
C LEU A 158 -8.79 19.28 -3.00
N VAL A 159 -10.09 19.53 -2.98
CA VAL A 159 -11.06 18.85 -3.87
C VAL A 159 -10.97 19.41 -5.28
N LEU A 160 -11.04 20.72 -5.43
CA LEU A 160 -11.01 21.38 -6.75
C LEU A 160 -9.66 21.25 -7.46
N THR A 161 -8.57 21.08 -6.70
CA THR A 161 -7.21 20.98 -7.24
C THR A 161 -6.72 19.54 -7.42
N SER A 162 -7.54 18.55 -7.08
CA SER A 162 -7.25 17.12 -7.27
C SER A 162 -8.02 16.56 -8.46
N ALA A 163 -7.34 15.79 -9.31
CA ALA A 163 -7.94 15.18 -10.50
C ALA A 163 -8.73 13.89 -10.22
N CYS A 164 -8.57 13.29 -9.04
CA CYS A 164 -9.33 12.10 -8.65
C CYS A 164 -10.85 12.36 -8.72
N ASN A 165 -11.60 11.34 -9.13
CA ASN A 165 -13.01 11.47 -9.51
C ASN A 165 -13.97 11.03 -8.39
N TYR A 166 -13.75 11.55 -7.18
CA TYR A 166 -14.61 11.29 -6.02
C TYR A 166 -15.64 12.39 -5.75
N TYR A 167 -15.42 13.57 -6.32
CA TYR A 167 -16.24 14.77 -6.15
C TYR A 167 -16.52 15.39 -7.51
N ASP A 168 -17.74 15.86 -7.73
CA ASP A 168 -18.10 16.55 -8.97
C ASP A 168 -18.96 17.78 -8.66
N GLY A 169 -18.44 18.95 -9.00
CA GLY A 169 -19.11 20.24 -8.75
C GLY A 169 -19.17 20.67 -7.29
N VAL A 170 -18.37 20.05 -6.42
CA VAL A 170 -18.35 20.26 -4.97
C VAL A 170 -17.02 20.86 -4.56
N THR A 171 -17.05 21.85 -3.66
CA THR A 171 -15.85 22.39 -3.02
C THR A 171 -15.43 21.53 -1.81
N GLN A 172 -14.18 21.70 -1.36
CA GLN A 172 -13.71 21.06 -0.12
C GLN A 172 -14.62 21.38 1.06
N GLN A 173 -14.98 22.66 1.25
CA GLN A 173 -15.83 23.09 2.36
C GLN A 173 -17.22 22.43 2.30
N GLU A 174 -17.81 22.37 1.11
CA GLU A 174 -19.11 21.72 0.90
C GLU A 174 -19.04 20.22 1.24
N ALA A 175 -18.00 19.53 0.80
CA ALA A 175 -17.80 18.11 1.12
C ALA A 175 -17.60 17.86 2.62
N GLU A 176 -16.75 18.65 3.25
CA GLU A 176 -16.48 18.55 4.70
C GLU A 176 -17.73 18.82 5.53
N SER A 177 -18.52 19.82 5.14
CA SER A 177 -19.80 20.14 5.79
C SER A 177 -20.84 19.04 5.61
N PHE A 178 -20.92 18.47 4.41
CA PHE A 178 -21.85 17.39 4.09
C PHE A 178 -21.59 16.15 4.96
N TYR A 179 -20.36 15.67 5.04
CA TYR A 179 -20.02 14.51 5.85
C TYR A 179 -19.92 14.82 7.32
N GLY A 180 -19.53 16.02 7.70
CA GLY A 180 -19.54 16.48 9.10
C GLY A 180 -20.94 16.44 9.73
N ALA A 181 -21.97 16.79 8.95
CA ALA A 181 -23.36 16.75 9.42
C ALA A 181 -23.90 15.32 9.65
N MET A 182 -23.29 14.31 9.06
CA MET A 182 -23.67 12.90 9.24
C MET A 182 -23.10 12.28 10.52
N LYS A 183 -22.05 12.88 11.08
CA LYS A 183 -21.34 12.33 12.25
C LYS A 183 -22.11 12.60 13.53
N ASP A 184 -22.33 11.53 14.30
CA ASP A 184 -22.83 11.60 15.66
C ASP A 184 -21.71 11.21 16.64
N PRO A 185 -21.23 12.16 17.49
CA PRO A 185 -20.17 11.86 18.47
C PRO A 185 -20.54 10.79 19.51
N LYS A 186 -21.84 10.48 19.65
CA LYS A 186 -22.35 9.47 20.58
C LYS A 186 -22.45 8.08 19.95
N ASP A 187 -22.28 7.97 18.63
CA ASP A 187 -22.30 6.70 17.95
C ASP A 187 -20.96 5.96 18.19
N GLU A 188 -21.03 4.85 18.91
CA GLU A 188 -19.86 4.02 19.22
C GLU A 188 -19.47 3.08 18.06
N THR A 189 -20.33 2.94 17.06
CA THR A 189 -20.15 2.05 15.91
C THR A 189 -20.41 2.77 14.58
N PRO A 190 -19.77 3.92 14.34
CA PRO A 190 -20.07 4.73 13.17
C PRO A 190 -19.62 4.03 11.88
N VAL A 191 -20.48 4.06 10.87
CA VAL A 191 -20.09 3.66 9.53
C VAL A 191 -19.11 4.66 8.94
N SER A 192 -18.31 4.23 7.96
CA SER A 192 -17.37 5.10 7.24
C SER A 192 -18.13 5.91 6.18
N TYR A 193 -18.81 6.97 6.60
CA TYR A 193 -19.63 7.80 5.72
C TYR A 193 -18.88 8.25 4.45
N GLY A 194 -19.50 8.06 3.30
CA GLY A 194 -18.94 8.46 2.01
C GLY A 194 -17.95 7.49 1.37
N LEU A 195 -17.62 6.37 2.04
CA LEU A 195 -16.59 5.43 1.61
C LEU A 195 -16.81 4.89 0.18
N ASN A 196 -18.05 4.59 -0.18
CA ASN A 196 -18.43 3.91 -1.42
C ASN A 196 -19.33 4.78 -2.33
N SER A 197 -19.06 6.07 -2.41
CA SER A 197 -19.87 6.99 -3.21
C SER A 197 -19.04 8.11 -3.82
N ARG A 198 -19.56 8.66 -4.93
CA ARG A 198 -19.15 9.97 -5.44
C ARG A 198 -20.09 11.03 -4.89
N LEU A 199 -19.52 12.12 -4.39
CA LEU A 199 -20.29 13.28 -3.96
C LEU A 199 -20.43 14.25 -5.13
N VAL A 200 -21.66 14.54 -5.54
CA VAL A 200 -21.96 15.37 -6.69
C VAL A 200 -22.89 16.52 -6.33
N LYS A 201 -22.75 17.63 -7.03
CA LYS A 201 -23.66 18.76 -6.97
C LYS A 201 -24.39 18.89 -8.31
N GLU A 202 -25.67 18.58 -8.31
CA GLU A 202 -26.54 18.68 -9.47
C GLU A 202 -27.75 19.59 -9.14
N ASP A 203 -28.05 20.54 -9.99
CA ASP A 203 -29.13 21.51 -9.78
C ASP A 203 -29.12 22.20 -8.42
N GLY A 204 -27.90 22.51 -7.94
CA GLY A 204 -27.66 23.14 -6.63
C GLY A 204 -27.81 22.24 -5.42
N LYS A 205 -28.07 20.96 -5.61
CA LYS A 205 -28.17 19.96 -4.53
C LYS A 205 -26.95 19.07 -4.49
N ILE A 206 -26.42 18.86 -3.28
CA ILE A 206 -25.32 17.94 -3.02
C ILE A 206 -25.91 16.58 -2.62
N GLN A 207 -25.51 15.54 -3.33
CA GLN A 207 -25.97 14.17 -3.10
C GLN A 207 -24.89 13.15 -3.38
N GLU A 208 -25.01 11.99 -2.73
CA GLU A 208 -24.14 10.85 -2.99
C GLU A 208 -24.67 10.00 -4.15
N LYS A 209 -23.77 9.63 -5.06
CA LYS A 209 -24.01 8.57 -6.05
C LYS A 209 -23.25 7.33 -5.60
N VAL A 210 -23.98 6.39 -5.04
CA VAL A 210 -23.41 5.19 -4.42
C VAL A 210 -22.91 4.20 -5.49
N TRP A 211 -21.74 3.62 -5.25
CA TRP A 211 -21.17 2.54 -6.07
C TRP A 211 -21.76 1.21 -5.64
N LYS A 212 -22.71 0.74 -6.41
CA LYS A 212 -23.47 -0.48 -6.12
C LYS A 212 -24.17 -0.99 -7.36
N VAL A 213 -24.74 -2.18 -7.27
CA VAL A 213 -25.70 -2.68 -8.28
C VAL A 213 -26.88 -1.71 -8.38
N GLY A 214 -27.16 -1.26 -9.60
CA GLY A 214 -28.17 -0.23 -9.87
C GLY A 214 -27.72 1.22 -9.62
N GLY A 215 -26.50 1.41 -9.13
CA GLY A 215 -25.89 2.72 -8.92
C GLY A 215 -24.73 3.00 -9.88
N LEU A 216 -23.78 3.84 -9.46
CA LEU A 216 -22.56 4.02 -10.23
C LEU A 216 -21.74 2.73 -10.29
N TYR A 217 -21.06 2.52 -11.41
CA TYR A 217 -20.26 1.32 -11.70
C TYR A 217 -21.05 0.01 -11.74
N THR A 218 -22.39 0.09 -11.92
CA THR A 218 -23.27 -1.08 -11.87
C THR A 218 -22.82 -2.20 -12.80
N GLN A 219 -22.36 -1.90 -14.02
CA GLN A 219 -21.93 -2.94 -14.99
C GLN A 219 -20.74 -3.76 -14.48
N ALA A 220 -19.73 -3.10 -13.93
CA ALA A 220 -18.57 -3.77 -13.36
C ALA A 220 -18.94 -4.52 -12.07
N ILE A 221 -19.73 -3.89 -11.20
CA ILE A 221 -20.14 -4.47 -9.92
C ILE A 221 -21.04 -5.70 -10.12
N GLU A 222 -21.94 -5.69 -11.09
CA GLU A 222 -22.75 -6.86 -11.44
C GLU A 222 -21.87 -8.06 -11.85
N LYS A 223 -20.80 -7.83 -12.60
CA LYS A 223 -19.84 -8.88 -12.96
C LYS A 223 -19.04 -9.37 -11.76
N ILE A 224 -18.63 -8.48 -10.86
CA ILE A 224 -17.99 -8.85 -9.59
C ILE A 224 -18.93 -9.75 -8.79
N VAL A 225 -20.19 -9.37 -8.64
CA VAL A 225 -21.21 -10.15 -7.93
C VAL A 225 -21.44 -11.51 -8.58
N TYR A 226 -21.48 -11.57 -9.91
CA TYR A 226 -21.60 -12.83 -10.62
C TYR A 226 -20.50 -13.84 -10.22
N TRP A 227 -19.24 -13.40 -10.23
CA TRP A 227 -18.12 -14.25 -9.85
C TRP A 227 -18.06 -14.55 -8.35
N LEU A 228 -18.45 -13.60 -7.50
CA LEU A 228 -18.56 -13.84 -6.06
C LEU A 228 -19.62 -14.88 -5.72
N LYS A 229 -20.75 -14.93 -6.44
CA LYS A 229 -21.76 -15.97 -6.26
C LYS A 229 -21.21 -17.37 -6.62
N LYS A 230 -20.38 -17.45 -7.66
CA LYS A 230 -19.67 -18.70 -7.97
C LYS A 230 -18.67 -19.08 -6.89
N ALA A 231 -17.91 -18.11 -6.37
CA ALA A 231 -16.99 -18.33 -5.26
C ALA A 231 -17.71 -18.81 -3.99
N GLU A 232 -18.86 -18.23 -3.67
CA GLU A 232 -19.70 -18.64 -2.54
C GLU A 232 -20.07 -20.12 -2.62
N SER A 233 -20.38 -20.62 -3.82
CA SER A 233 -20.76 -22.03 -4.05
C SER A 233 -19.64 -23.03 -3.79
N VAL A 234 -18.39 -22.59 -3.78
CA VAL A 234 -17.19 -23.43 -3.54
C VAL A 234 -16.40 -22.97 -2.32
N ALA A 235 -17.01 -22.22 -1.40
CA ALA A 235 -16.39 -21.80 -0.15
C ALA A 235 -15.88 -23.00 0.65
N GLU A 236 -14.76 -22.83 1.35
CA GLU A 236 -14.11 -23.90 2.11
C GLU A 236 -14.92 -24.34 3.33
N ASN A 237 -15.68 -23.41 3.92
CA ASN A 237 -16.48 -23.64 5.13
C ASN A 237 -17.62 -22.62 5.23
N ASP A 238 -18.50 -22.80 6.21
CA ASP A 238 -19.67 -21.93 6.40
C ASP A 238 -19.29 -20.50 6.78
N ALA A 239 -18.23 -20.31 7.54
CA ALA A 239 -17.75 -18.96 7.93
C ALA A 239 -17.31 -18.17 6.69
N GLN A 240 -16.52 -18.76 5.80
CA GLN A 240 -16.10 -18.14 4.55
C GLN A 240 -17.28 -17.89 3.60
N LYS A 241 -18.21 -18.84 3.52
CA LYS A 241 -19.44 -18.66 2.75
C LYS A 241 -20.23 -17.45 3.22
N ALA A 242 -20.35 -17.25 4.53
CA ALA A 242 -21.01 -16.10 5.12
C ALA A 242 -20.30 -14.78 4.79
N VAL A 243 -18.96 -14.77 4.80
CA VAL A 243 -18.14 -13.62 4.39
C VAL A 243 -18.45 -13.21 2.95
N ILE A 244 -18.40 -14.17 2.03
CA ILE A 244 -18.65 -13.91 0.61
C ILE A 244 -20.10 -13.45 0.40
N GLY A 245 -21.06 -14.09 1.06
CA GLY A 245 -22.47 -13.72 0.97
C GLY A 245 -22.75 -12.30 1.46
N LYS A 246 -22.09 -11.88 2.53
CA LYS A 246 -22.24 -10.51 3.05
C LYS A 246 -21.58 -9.47 2.13
N LEU A 247 -20.47 -9.80 1.50
CA LEU A 247 -19.85 -8.93 0.51
C LEU A 247 -20.76 -8.75 -0.71
N ILE A 248 -21.38 -9.82 -1.19
CA ILE A 248 -22.39 -9.76 -2.26
C ILE A 248 -23.53 -8.82 -1.86
N GLN A 249 -24.05 -8.98 -0.65
CA GLN A 249 -25.11 -8.12 -0.12
C GLN A 249 -24.69 -6.65 -0.09
N PHE A 250 -23.47 -6.36 0.34
CA PHE A 250 -22.91 -4.99 0.32
C PHE A 250 -22.89 -4.40 -1.09
N TYR A 251 -22.42 -5.14 -2.08
CA TYR A 251 -22.42 -4.66 -3.46
C TYR A 251 -23.82 -4.46 -4.04
N GLU A 252 -24.79 -5.26 -3.62
CA GLU A 252 -26.18 -5.14 -4.05
C GLU A 252 -26.91 -3.97 -3.38
N THR A 253 -26.68 -3.74 -2.08
CA THR A 253 -27.37 -2.70 -1.30
C THR A 253 -26.65 -1.38 -1.26
N GLY A 254 -25.31 -1.37 -1.35
CA GLY A 254 -24.49 -0.20 -1.09
C GLY A 254 -24.49 0.25 0.38
N SER A 255 -25.04 -0.54 1.29
CA SER A 255 -25.11 -0.22 2.71
C SER A 255 -23.76 -0.36 3.40
N LEU A 256 -23.25 0.73 3.97
CA LEU A 256 -22.00 0.71 4.74
C LEU A 256 -22.11 -0.12 6.03
N LYS A 257 -23.31 -0.32 6.54
CA LYS A 257 -23.56 -1.25 7.64
C LYS A 257 -23.31 -2.70 7.20
N ASP A 258 -23.72 -3.07 5.99
CA ASP A 258 -23.41 -4.37 5.40
C ASP A 258 -21.89 -4.54 5.20
N PHE A 259 -21.19 -3.48 4.82
CA PHE A 259 -19.74 -3.48 4.72
C PHE A 259 -19.06 -3.74 6.06
N ASP A 260 -19.51 -3.11 7.14
CA ASP A 260 -18.99 -3.33 8.48
C ASP A 260 -19.26 -4.76 8.96
N GLU A 261 -20.43 -5.30 8.70
CA GLU A 261 -20.79 -6.69 9.01
C GLU A 261 -19.92 -7.69 8.23
N TYR A 262 -19.68 -7.40 6.94
CA TYR A 262 -18.71 -8.15 6.12
C TYR A 262 -17.30 -8.12 6.76
N ALA A 263 -16.81 -6.97 7.14
CA ALA A 263 -15.49 -6.81 7.74
C ALA A 263 -15.36 -7.60 9.05
N ILE A 264 -16.40 -7.60 9.89
CA ILE A 264 -16.43 -8.36 11.14
C ILE A 264 -16.39 -9.86 10.89
N LEU A 265 -17.18 -10.37 9.93
CA LEU A 265 -17.16 -11.78 9.55
C LEU A 265 -15.82 -12.18 8.95
N TRP A 266 -15.23 -11.33 8.13
CA TRP A 266 -13.93 -11.56 7.51
C TRP A 266 -12.81 -11.67 8.55
N VAL A 267 -12.77 -10.80 9.54
CA VAL A 267 -11.78 -10.84 10.64
C VAL A 267 -11.88 -12.15 11.43
N LYS A 268 -13.09 -12.68 11.60
CA LYS A 268 -13.33 -13.91 12.37
C LYS A 268 -13.01 -15.19 11.60
N ASP A 269 -12.94 -15.14 10.29
CA ASP A 269 -12.58 -16.30 9.46
C ASP A 269 -11.05 -16.51 9.48
N LEU A 270 -10.58 -17.31 10.43
CA LEU A 270 -9.17 -17.62 10.63
C LEU A 270 -8.77 -19.01 10.13
N ASP A 271 -9.74 -19.89 9.85
CA ASP A 271 -9.49 -21.30 9.52
C ASP A 271 -9.38 -21.55 8.02
N SER A 272 -9.90 -20.67 7.18
CA SER A 272 -9.81 -20.81 5.73
C SER A 272 -8.37 -20.64 5.25
N ARG A 273 -7.93 -21.51 4.35
CA ARG A 273 -6.63 -21.38 3.69
C ARG A 273 -6.63 -20.29 2.64
N ILE A 274 -7.69 -20.24 1.82
CA ILE A 274 -7.90 -19.18 0.84
C ILE A 274 -8.51 -17.97 1.53
N ASP A 275 -7.97 -16.80 1.25
CA ASP A 275 -8.52 -15.54 1.74
C ASP A 275 -8.50 -14.49 0.61
N PHE A 276 -9.19 -13.39 0.82
CA PHE A 276 -9.27 -12.35 -0.19
C PHE A 276 -9.64 -11.01 0.42
N VAL A 277 -9.29 -9.96 -0.30
CA VAL A 277 -9.81 -8.60 -0.14
C VAL A 277 -10.49 -8.24 -1.46
N ASN A 278 -11.66 -7.67 -1.42
CA ASN A 278 -12.38 -7.19 -2.61
C ASN A 278 -13.35 -6.09 -2.18
N GLY A 279 -13.10 -4.89 -2.61
CA GLY A 279 -13.99 -3.76 -2.30
C GLY A 279 -13.31 -2.41 -2.27
N PHE A 280 -14.06 -1.44 -1.74
CA PHE A 280 -13.63 -0.06 -1.55
C PHE A 280 -12.95 0.04 -0.18
N THR A 281 -11.62 0.07 -0.15
CA THR A 281 -10.87 -0.21 1.08
C THR A 281 -10.02 0.95 1.56
N GLU A 282 -9.11 1.46 0.73
CA GLU A 282 -8.13 2.47 1.14
C GLU A 282 -8.51 3.86 0.67
N SER A 283 -8.38 4.84 1.55
CA SER A 283 -8.79 6.23 1.29
C SER A 283 -7.65 7.19 0.95
N TYR A 284 -6.45 6.69 0.69
CA TYR A 284 -5.28 7.51 0.30
C TYR A 284 -5.47 8.26 -1.02
N GLY A 285 -6.31 7.75 -1.92
CA GLY A 285 -6.62 8.38 -3.20
C GLY A 285 -7.59 9.56 -3.13
N ASP A 286 -8.16 9.81 -1.97
CA ASP A 286 -9.02 10.96 -1.68
C ASP A 286 -8.26 11.99 -0.85
N PRO A 287 -8.15 13.27 -1.30
CA PRO A 287 -7.47 14.30 -0.53
C PRO A 287 -8.10 14.55 0.85
N LEU A 288 -9.36 14.22 1.05
CA LEU A 288 -10.06 14.33 2.33
C LEU A 288 -10.03 13.03 3.15
N GLY A 289 -9.53 11.93 2.59
CA GLY A 289 -9.44 10.64 3.28
C GLY A 289 -10.79 9.99 3.60
N VAL A 290 -11.85 10.32 2.87
CA VAL A 290 -13.24 9.86 3.09
C VAL A 290 -13.60 8.70 2.19
N LYS A 291 -13.29 8.82 0.90
CA LYS A 291 -13.71 7.89 -0.15
C LYS A 291 -12.63 6.88 -0.45
N ALA A 292 -13.03 5.63 -0.61
CA ALA A 292 -12.10 4.54 -0.80
C ALA A 292 -11.94 4.13 -2.26
N SER A 293 -10.70 3.85 -2.65
CA SER A 293 -10.37 3.22 -3.92
C SER A 293 -10.75 1.74 -3.90
N TRP A 294 -11.10 1.22 -5.08
CA TRP A 294 -11.39 -0.19 -5.25
C TRP A 294 -10.09 -1.00 -5.36
N GLU A 295 -10.03 -2.11 -4.63
CA GLU A 295 -8.91 -3.04 -4.67
C GLU A 295 -9.35 -4.48 -4.49
N SER A 296 -8.50 -5.41 -4.91
CA SER A 296 -8.65 -6.82 -4.60
C SER A 296 -7.31 -7.52 -4.48
N LEU A 297 -7.27 -8.45 -3.55
CA LEU A 297 -6.18 -9.40 -3.34
C LEU A 297 -6.80 -10.78 -3.20
N VAL A 298 -6.28 -11.76 -3.92
CA VAL A 298 -6.63 -13.18 -3.70
C VAL A 298 -5.36 -13.89 -3.28
N ASN A 299 -5.41 -14.62 -2.18
CA ASN A 299 -4.24 -15.21 -1.55
C ASN A 299 -4.58 -16.53 -0.85
N PHE A 300 -3.55 -17.22 -0.44
CA PHE A 300 -3.65 -18.36 0.45
C PHE A 300 -2.48 -18.39 1.43
N LYS A 301 -2.70 -19.02 2.59
CA LYS A 301 -1.70 -19.09 3.65
C LYS A 301 -0.44 -19.80 3.17
N ASP A 302 0.72 -19.18 3.39
CA ASP A 302 2.02 -19.83 3.38
C ASP A 302 2.19 -20.54 4.73
N LEU A 303 2.05 -21.86 4.74
CA LEU A 303 2.02 -22.63 5.99
C LEU A 303 3.37 -22.65 6.70
N GLU A 304 4.47 -22.68 5.95
CA GLU A 304 5.82 -22.70 6.51
C GLU A 304 6.18 -21.35 7.13
N ALA A 305 5.99 -20.27 6.39
CA ALA A 305 6.26 -18.92 6.88
C ALA A 305 5.30 -18.50 8.01
N THR A 306 4.05 -18.93 7.97
CA THR A 306 3.08 -18.71 9.06
C THR A 306 3.53 -19.37 10.35
N HIS A 307 4.13 -20.56 10.29
CA HIS A 307 4.70 -21.19 11.46
C HIS A 307 5.79 -20.34 12.13
N ARG A 308 6.62 -19.66 11.35
CA ARG A 308 7.63 -18.71 11.88
C ARG A 308 6.97 -17.57 12.66
N THR A 309 5.93 -16.96 12.12
CA THR A 309 5.21 -15.86 12.81
C THR A 309 4.45 -16.36 14.04
N GLU A 310 3.96 -17.59 14.03
CA GLU A 310 3.34 -18.23 15.22
C GLU A 310 4.35 -18.42 16.36
N ILE A 311 5.58 -18.79 16.06
CA ILE A 311 6.65 -18.87 17.07
C ILE A 311 6.90 -17.51 17.71
N ILE A 312 6.97 -16.45 16.90
CA ILE A 312 7.14 -15.07 17.40
C ILE A 312 5.95 -14.67 18.27
N SER A 313 4.73 -14.85 17.79
CA SER A 313 3.50 -14.47 18.48
C SER A 313 3.29 -15.22 19.79
N SER A 314 3.64 -16.51 19.84
CA SER A 314 3.54 -17.31 21.06
C SER A 314 4.54 -16.90 22.15
N ASN A 315 5.58 -16.19 21.78
CA ASN A 315 6.57 -15.61 22.69
C ASN A 315 6.34 -14.10 22.94
N ALA A 316 5.23 -13.53 22.48
CA ALA A 316 4.98 -12.09 22.54
C ALA A 316 5.10 -11.52 23.96
N GLN A 317 4.63 -12.24 24.99
CA GLN A 317 4.74 -11.80 26.38
C GLN A 317 6.19 -11.71 26.83
N TRP A 318 7.02 -12.68 26.44
CA TRP A 318 8.45 -12.64 26.76
C TRP A 318 9.11 -11.37 26.18
N PHE A 319 8.82 -11.04 24.92
CA PHE A 319 9.38 -9.88 24.27
C PHE A 319 8.89 -8.56 24.90
N GLU A 320 7.61 -8.49 25.26
CA GLU A 320 7.06 -7.32 25.97
C GLU A 320 7.76 -7.11 27.31
N ASP A 321 7.91 -8.19 28.11
CA ASP A 321 8.49 -8.13 29.45
C ASP A 321 9.97 -7.74 29.43
N HIS A 322 10.72 -8.15 28.39
CA HIS A 322 12.17 -7.89 28.24
C HIS A 322 12.48 -6.62 27.42
N SER A 323 11.47 -5.92 26.91
CA SER A 323 11.70 -4.72 26.13
C SER A 323 12.33 -3.61 26.98
N PRO A 324 13.14 -2.71 26.37
CA PRO A 324 13.76 -1.59 27.09
C PRO A 324 12.77 -0.47 27.47
N VAL A 325 11.49 -0.63 27.12
CA VAL A 325 10.42 0.31 27.43
C VAL A 325 10.16 0.38 28.93
N ASP A 326 9.82 1.59 29.44
CA ASP A 326 9.47 1.75 30.86
C ASP A 326 8.31 0.82 31.25
N LYS A 327 8.40 0.25 32.46
CA LYS A 327 7.44 -0.72 32.97
C LYS A 327 6.00 -0.23 32.97
N SER A 328 5.78 1.07 33.17
CA SER A 328 4.44 1.67 33.16
C SER A 328 3.71 1.57 31.83
N PHE A 329 4.46 1.45 30.74
CA PHE A 329 3.94 1.34 29.38
C PHE A 329 3.87 -0.11 28.86
N LYS A 330 4.34 -1.08 29.61
CA LYS A 330 4.25 -2.51 29.23
C LYS A 330 2.86 -3.06 29.49
N LYS A 331 2.40 -3.92 28.58
CA LYS A 331 1.18 -4.70 28.79
C LYS A 331 1.43 -5.82 29.80
N GLU A 332 0.55 -5.95 30.77
CA GLU A 332 0.60 -7.07 31.70
C GLU A 332 0.27 -8.40 31.01
N LYS A 333 -0.60 -8.34 30.00
CA LYS A 333 -0.98 -9.50 29.19
C LYS A 333 -1.05 -9.11 27.72
N VAL A 334 -0.11 -9.61 26.95
CA VAL A 334 -0.06 -9.43 25.50
C VAL A 334 -0.93 -10.50 24.84
N LYS A 335 -1.90 -10.05 24.05
CA LYS A 335 -2.54 -10.94 23.07
C LYS A 335 -1.64 -10.96 21.86
N GLY A 336 -1.07 -12.12 21.54
CA GLY A 336 -0.27 -12.26 20.33
C GLY A 336 -1.08 -11.86 19.10
N VAL A 337 -0.55 -10.92 18.32
CA VAL A 337 -1.09 -10.61 17.00
C VAL A 337 -0.61 -11.73 16.08
N SER A 338 -1.53 -12.52 15.53
CA SER A 338 -1.15 -13.50 14.53
C SER A 338 -0.98 -12.79 13.19
N ALA A 339 0.22 -12.34 12.89
CA ALA A 339 0.57 -12.00 11.53
C ALA A 339 0.65 -13.31 10.73
N LYS A 340 -0.04 -13.36 9.60
CA LYS A 340 0.01 -14.50 8.70
C LYS A 340 0.83 -14.13 7.48
N VAL A 341 1.71 -15.01 7.06
CA VAL A 341 2.37 -14.89 5.77
C VAL A 341 1.50 -15.57 4.73
N ILE A 342 1.26 -14.85 3.65
CA ILE A 342 0.41 -15.30 2.56
C ILE A 342 1.16 -15.31 1.23
N THR A 343 0.67 -16.14 0.32
CA THR A 343 1.07 -16.16 -1.08
C THR A 343 -0.03 -15.48 -1.89
N ALA A 344 0.29 -14.36 -2.54
CA ALA A 344 -0.64 -13.69 -3.44
C ALA A 344 -0.80 -14.49 -4.73
N ALA A 345 -2.05 -14.78 -5.09
CA ALA A 345 -2.39 -15.32 -6.40
C ALA A 345 -2.61 -14.20 -7.42
N ILE A 346 -3.28 -13.13 -7.01
CA ILE A 346 -3.47 -11.93 -7.83
C ILE A 346 -3.61 -10.68 -6.95
N LEU A 347 -3.13 -9.57 -7.47
CA LEU A 347 -3.29 -8.22 -6.96
C LEU A 347 -4.01 -7.40 -8.02
N ALA A 348 -5.05 -6.67 -7.65
CA ALA A 348 -5.86 -5.92 -8.59
C ALA A 348 -6.32 -4.58 -7.98
N GLY A 349 -6.79 -3.69 -8.84
CA GLY A 349 -7.20 -2.36 -8.43
C GLY A 349 -6.04 -1.56 -7.83
N ASP A 350 -6.26 -0.94 -6.69
CA ASP A 350 -5.26 -0.08 -6.03
C ASP A 350 -4.05 -0.85 -5.45
N LEU A 351 -4.16 -2.17 -5.31
CA LEU A 351 -3.02 -3.04 -4.96
C LEU A 351 -2.11 -3.33 -6.16
N TYR A 352 -2.48 -2.92 -7.35
CA TYR A 352 -1.68 -2.94 -8.56
C TYR A 352 -1.57 -1.52 -9.10
N PRO A 353 -0.41 -1.01 -9.42
CA PRO A 353 0.93 -1.62 -9.43
C PRO A 353 1.77 -1.35 -8.18
N ALA A 354 1.37 -0.39 -7.36
CA ALA A 354 2.05 -0.07 -6.11
C ALA A 354 1.71 -1.13 -5.06
N THR A 355 2.32 -2.30 -5.21
CA THR A 355 2.00 -3.47 -4.42
C THR A 355 2.50 -3.32 -3.00
N ALA A 356 1.58 -3.39 -2.04
CA ALA A 356 1.92 -3.49 -0.63
C ALA A 356 2.65 -4.80 -0.34
N ILE A 357 3.59 -4.79 0.59
CA ILE A 357 4.25 -5.99 1.12
C ILE A 357 3.51 -6.56 2.32
N GLY A 358 2.57 -5.81 2.88
CA GLY A 358 1.71 -6.21 3.98
C GLY A 358 0.38 -5.47 3.95
N ILE A 359 -0.61 -6.05 4.61
CA ILE A 359 -1.95 -5.47 4.76
C ILE A 359 -2.42 -5.65 6.20
N ASN A 360 -3.04 -4.63 6.74
CA ASN A 360 -3.69 -4.68 8.05
C ASN A 360 -5.10 -4.10 7.94
N LEU A 361 -6.12 -4.95 7.95
CA LEU A 361 -7.52 -4.61 7.75
C LEU A 361 -8.42 -5.23 8.83
N PRO A 362 -9.59 -4.66 9.10
CA PRO A 362 -10.24 -3.50 8.49
C PRO A 362 -9.68 -2.16 9.01
N ASN A 363 -9.99 -1.07 8.31
CA ASN A 363 -9.56 0.28 8.68
C ASN A 363 -10.45 0.95 9.74
N ALA A 364 -11.69 0.50 9.91
CA ALA A 364 -12.61 1.07 10.89
C ALA A 364 -12.11 0.84 12.32
N ASN A 365 -11.81 1.92 13.05
CA ASN A 365 -11.21 1.86 14.39
C ASN A 365 -12.05 1.07 15.38
N TRP A 366 -13.37 1.26 15.39
CA TRP A 366 -14.24 0.55 16.32
C TRP A 366 -14.28 -0.96 16.04
N ILE A 367 -14.22 -1.38 14.78
CA ILE A 367 -14.17 -2.81 14.43
C ILE A 367 -12.84 -3.41 14.90
N ARG A 368 -11.73 -2.71 14.68
CA ARG A 368 -10.41 -3.14 15.17
C ARG A 368 -10.39 -3.29 16.69
N ALA A 369 -10.97 -2.31 17.39
CA ALA A 369 -11.01 -2.32 18.84
C ALA A 369 -11.88 -3.44 19.43
N HIS A 370 -13.03 -3.72 18.82
CA HIS A 370 -14.04 -4.66 19.35
C HIS A 370 -13.92 -6.07 18.79
N HIS A 371 -13.45 -6.20 17.54
CA HIS A 371 -13.41 -7.48 16.80
C HIS A 371 -12.01 -7.89 16.36
N GLY A 372 -11.05 -6.99 16.40
CA GLY A 372 -9.68 -7.23 15.96
C GLY A 372 -9.42 -6.86 14.50
N SER A 373 -8.27 -7.29 14.00
CA SER A 373 -7.82 -7.07 12.63
C SER A 373 -7.06 -8.29 12.13
N LYS A 374 -6.93 -8.42 10.81
CA LYS A 374 -5.99 -9.34 10.17
C LYS A 374 -4.79 -8.55 9.67
N SER A 375 -3.61 -8.94 10.12
CA SER A 375 -2.32 -8.49 9.58
C SER A 375 -1.72 -9.62 8.77
N VAL A 376 -1.37 -9.33 7.51
CA VAL A 376 -0.76 -10.32 6.61
C VAL A 376 0.45 -9.71 5.92
N THR A 377 1.51 -10.52 5.81
CA THR A 377 2.69 -10.21 4.99
C THR A 377 2.60 -10.99 3.68
N ILE A 378 2.84 -10.32 2.56
CA ILE A 378 2.75 -10.93 1.22
C ILE A 378 4.12 -11.47 0.83
N GLY A 379 4.40 -12.71 1.24
CA GLY A 379 5.74 -13.31 1.18
C GLY A 379 6.30 -13.45 -0.22
N ASN A 380 5.51 -13.87 -1.20
CA ASN A 380 5.98 -14.04 -2.57
C ASN A 380 6.24 -12.70 -3.29
N ILE A 381 5.60 -11.63 -2.89
CA ILE A 381 5.89 -10.28 -3.40
C ILE A 381 7.22 -9.78 -2.82
N THR A 382 7.42 -9.93 -1.52
CA THR A 382 8.70 -9.62 -0.86
C THR A 382 9.85 -10.42 -1.51
N ASP A 383 9.66 -11.71 -1.74
CA ASP A 383 10.64 -12.56 -2.44
C ASP A 383 10.96 -12.05 -3.85
N ALA A 384 9.95 -11.61 -4.60
CA ALA A 384 10.15 -11.05 -5.94
C ALA A 384 10.98 -9.76 -5.91
N TYR A 385 10.74 -8.88 -4.95
CA TYR A 385 11.54 -7.66 -4.77
C TYR A 385 12.97 -7.99 -4.36
N ASN A 386 13.18 -8.90 -3.43
CA ASN A 386 14.50 -9.33 -2.99
C ASN A 386 15.31 -9.91 -4.16
N LYS A 387 14.71 -10.82 -4.92
CA LYS A 387 15.36 -11.42 -6.10
C LYS A 387 15.68 -10.41 -7.21
N ALA A 388 14.84 -9.41 -7.40
CA ALA A 388 15.10 -8.34 -8.37
C ALA A 388 16.25 -7.41 -7.90
N ALA A 389 16.44 -7.26 -6.59
CA ALA A 389 17.53 -6.47 -6.02
C ALA A 389 18.88 -7.20 -6.07
N HIS A 390 18.90 -8.54 -6.05
CA HIS A 390 20.13 -9.32 -6.16
C HIS A 390 20.81 -9.12 -7.51
N GLY A 391 22.10 -8.79 -7.47
CA GLY A 391 22.93 -8.66 -8.68
C GLY A 391 22.61 -7.45 -9.56
N ASN A 392 21.87 -6.47 -9.06
CA ASN A 392 21.56 -5.23 -9.79
C ASN A 392 22.65 -4.15 -9.69
N GLY A 393 23.74 -4.42 -8.96
CA GLY A 393 24.85 -3.48 -8.75
C GLY A 393 24.65 -2.52 -7.57
N PHE A 394 23.50 -2.55 -6.89
CA PHE A 394 23.21 -1.65 -5.77
C PHE A 394 24.16 -1.86 -4.58
N ASN A 395 24.38 -3.10 -4.17
CA ASN A 395 25.28 -3.40 -3.06
C ASN A 395 26.74 -3.07 -3.40
N GLU A 396 27.16 -3.29 -4.62
CA GLU A 396 28.49 -2.92 -5.11
C GLU A 396 28.71 -1.40 -5.12
N GLU A 397 27.66 -0.64 -5.41
CA GLU A 397 27.73 0.82 -5.46
C GLU A 397 27.68 1.48 -4.08
N PHE A 398 26.80 1.01 -3.18
CA PHE A 398 26.47 1.74 -1.96
C PHE A 398 27.01 1.12 -0.68
N VAL A 399 27.34 -0.17 -0.66
CA VAL A 399 27.86 -0.86 0.52
C VAL A 399 29.38 -0.66 0.63
N TYR A 400 29.84 -0.27 1.79
CA TYR A 400 31.21 0.18 2.03
C TYR A 400 32.31 -0.83 1.67
N ASN A 401 32.14 -2.10 2.03
CA ASN A 401 33.17 -3.13 1.84
C ASN A 401 32.61 -4.51 1.54
N ASP A 402 33.50 -5.45 1.18
CA ASP A 402 33.14 -6.82 0.84
C ASP A 402 32.59 -7.60 2.01
N GLU A 403 33.05 -7.35 3.23
CA GLU A 403 32.56 -8.02 4.44
C GLU A 403 31.08 -7.73 4.65
N GLU A 404 30.66 -6.45 4.54
CA GLU A 404 29.26 -6.08 4.65
C GLU A 404 28.43 -6.64 3.49
N ARG A 405 28.95 -6.62 2.26
CA ARG A 405 28.27 -7.22 1.10
C ARG A 405 28.03 -8.73 1.28
N GLN A 406 29.03 -9.47 1.72
CA GLN A 406 28.91 -10.92 1.97
C GLN A 406 27.88 -11.21 3.08
N ARG A 407 27.87 -10.40 4.14
CA ARG A 407 26.91 -10.51 5.23
C ARG A 407 25.48 -10.25 4.76
N ILE A 408 25.27 -9.24 3.94
CA ILE A 408 23.97 -8.92 3.32
C ILE A 408 23.54 -10.06 2.38
N ASP A 409 24.43 -10.59 1.54
CA ASP A 409 24.12 -11.70 0.65
C ASP A 409 23.73 -12.97 1.42
N GLN A 410 24.36 -13.22 2.56
CA GLN A 410 24.11 -14.42 3.37
C GLN A 410 22.84 -14.31 4.22
N TYR A 411 22.58 -13.16 4.83
CA TYR A 411 21.56 -13.03 5.87
C TYR A 411 20.49 -11.98 5.56
N GLY A 412 20.70 -11.12 4.57
CA GLY A 412 19.88 -9.93 4.36
C GLY A 412 18.41 -10.24 4.16
N ASP A 413 18.08 -11.20 3.32
CA ASP A 413 16.68 -11.58 3.04
C ASP A 413 16.00 -12.12 4.31
N LEU A 414 16.64 -13.05 5.01
CA LEU A 414 16.11 -13.63 6.23
C LEU A 414 15.88 -12.58 7.33
N THR A 415 16.88 -11.72 7.56
CA THR A 415 16.80 -10.74 8.65
C THR A 415 15.86 -9.60 8.33
N GLY A 416 15.71 -9.25 7.05
CA GLY A 416 14.70 -8.29 6.59
C GLY A 416 13.28 -8.82 6.77
N GLU A 417 13.04 -10.10 6.45
CA GLU A 417 11.76 -10.76 6.72
C GLU A 417 11.46 -10.84 8.22
N LEU A 418 12.44 -11.22 9.03
CA LEU A 418 12.29 -11.26 10.49
C LEU A 418 12.04 -9.90 11.09
N HIS A 419 12.70 -8.84 10.61
CA HIS A 419 12.44 -7.48 11.06
C HIS A 419 10.97 -7.12 10.76
N THR A 420 10.48 -7.42 9.57
CA THR A 420 9.07 -7.20 9.21
C THR A 420 8.12 -7.99 10.12
N ASP A 421 8.39 -9.27 10.33
CA ASP A 421 7.56 -10.11 11.20
C ASP A 421 7.55 -9.60 12.65
N LEU A 422 8.68 -9.19 13.19
CA LEU A 422 8.80 -8.60 14.53
C LEU A 422 8.10 -7.23 14.64
N HIS A 423 8.21 -6.41 13.60
CA HIS A 423 7.52 -5.13 13.49
C HIS A 423 5.99 -5.33 13.57
N GLU A 424 5.46 -6.22 12.74
CA GLU A 424 4.03 -6.48 12.66
C GLU A 424 3.48 -7.26 13.87
N CYS A 425 4.13 -8.36 14.24
CA CYS A 425 3.63 -9.23 15.31
C CYS A 425 3.82 -8.66 16.71
N LEU A 426 4.92 -7.98 16.94
CA LEU A 426 5.32 -7.47 18.25
C LEU A 426 5.29 -5.95 18.32
N GLY A 427 5.83 -5.26 17.32
CA GLY A 427 5.97 -3.81 17.33
C GLY A 427 4.61 -3.13 17.53
N HIS A 428 3.70 -3.29 16.59
CA HIS A 428 2.35 -2.73 16.69
C HIS A 428 1.50 -3.33 17.82
N GLY A 429 1.79 -4.56 18.21
CA GLY A 429 1.09 -5.25 19.29
C GLY A 429 1.56 -4.88 20.71
N SER A 430 2.74 -4.26 20.83
CA SER A 430 3.37 -3.94 22.12
C SER A 430 2.83 -2.66 22.76
N GLY A 431 3.10 -2.49 24.06
CA GLY A 431 2.82 -1.27 24.79
C GLY A 431 1.35 -1.03 25.10
N LYS A 432 1.07 -0.07 25.95
CA LYS A 432 -0.27 0.38 26.32
C LYS A 432 -0.34 1.88 26.46
N LEU A 433 -1.51 2.44 26.13
CA LEU A 433 -1.85 3.81 26.49
C LEU A 433 -2.14 3.90 27.99
N LEU A 434 -1.70 4.98 28.61
CA LEU A 434 -2.15 5.30 29.96
C LEU A 434 -3.60 5.80 29.93
N PRO A 435 -4.36 5.63 31.06
CA PRO A 435 -5.74 6.08 31.12
C PRO A 435 -5.90 7.57 30.80
N GLY A 436 -6.88 7.92 29.95
CA GLY A 436 -7.20 9.30 29.62
C GLY A 436 -6.36 9.93 28.50
N VAL A 437 -5.49 9.16 27.86
CA VAL A 437 -4.70 9.65 26.72
C VAL A 437 -5.53 9.64 25.45
N ASP A 438 -5.47 10.76 24.73
CA ASP A 438 -6.02 10.86 23.38
C ASP A 438 -5.08 10.14 22.38
N PRO A 439 -5.54 9.07 21.68
CA PRO A 439 -4.74 8.37 20.68
C PRO A 439 -4.25 9.27 19.54
N ASP A 440 -4.96 10.37 19.27
CA ASP A 440 -4.69 11.30 18.17
C ASP A 440 -3.89 12.54 18.61
N ALA A 441 -3.36 12.56 19.82
CA ALA A 441 -2.68 13.71 20.40
C ALA A 441 -1.48 14.21 19.55
N LEU A 442 -0.79 13.31 18.87
CA LEU A 442 0.36 13.66 18.00
C LEU A 442 -0.05 14.11 16.59
N LYS A 443 -1.33 14.07 16.26
CA LYS A 443 -1.85 14.53 14.94
C LYS A 443 -1.03 13.94 13.77
N ALA A 444 -0.51 14.79 12.90
CA ALA A 444 0.25 14.39 11.72
C ALA A 444 1.55 13.59 12.02
N TYR A 445 2.05 13.65 13.24
CA TYR A 445 3.24 12.88 13.63
C TYR A 445 2.93 11.51 14.22
N GLY A 446 1.66 11.23 14.51
CA GLY A 446 1.23 9.99 15.14
C GLY A 446 1.66 8.75 14.38
N SER A 447 1.44 8.71 13.07
CA SER A 447 1.85 7.59 12.23
C SER A 447 3.36 7.40 12.19
N THR A 448 4.11 8.49 12.07
CA THR A 448 5.59 8.43 12.05
C THR A 448 6.15 7.84 13.34
N ILE A 449 5.63 8.25 14.49
CA ILE A 449 6.09 7.77 15.79
C ILE A 449 5.67 6.32 16.04
N GLU A 450 4.47 5.93 15.63
CA GLU A 450 4.01 4.55 15.75
C GLU A 450 4.85 3.60 14.90
N GLU A 451 5.14 3.98 13.66
CA GLU A 451 6.03 3.20 12.78
C GLU A 451 7.47 3.14 13.34
N ALA A 452 7.96 4.26 13.89
CA ALA A 452 9.28 4.28 14.54
C ALA A 452 9.33 3.32 15.74
N ARG A 453 8.29 3.29 16.54
CA ARG A 453 8.20 2.39 17.69
C ARG A 453 8.16 0.93 17.27
N ALA A 454 7.37 0.60 16.23
CA ALA A 454 7.28 -0.75 15.71
C ALA A 454 8.60 -1.21 15.07
N ASP A 455 9.24 -0.37 14.26
CA ASP A 455 10.55 -0.65 13.67
C ASP A 455 11.64 -0.84 14.73
N LEU A 456 11.69 0.03 15.74
CA LEU A 456 12.66 -0.08 16.83
C LEU A 456 12.49 -1.36 17.64
N PHE A 457 11.26 -1.78 17.87
CA PHE A 457 10.97 -3.04 18.54
C PHE A 457 11.51 -4.21 17.72
N GLY A 458 11.25 -4.23 16.42
CA GLY A 458 11.79 -5.23 15.51
C GLY A 458 13.31 -5.21 15.42
N LEU A 459 13.91 -4.05 15.27
CA LEU A 459 15.38 -3.89 15.20
C LEU A 459 16.07 -4.32 16.50
N TYR A 460 15.52 -3.94 17.65
CA TYR A 460 16.10 -4.33 18.94
C TYR A 460 16.12 -5.85 19.10
N TYR A 461 15.05 -6.53 18.68
CA TYR A 461 14.92 -7.97 18.86
C TYR A 461 15.51 -8.83 17.74
N VAL A 462 15.71 -8.31 16.53
CA VAL A 462 16.40 -9.10 15.48
C VAL A 462 17.82 -9.49 15.89
N ALA A 463 18.44 -8.72 16.78
CA ALA A 463 19.77 -8.97 17.35
C ALA A 463 19.74 -9.79 18.64
N ASP A 464 18.56 -10.12 19.17
CA ASP A 464 18.46 -10.79 20.47
C ASP A 464 18.84 -12.28 20.37
N PRO A 465 19.66 -12.80 21.31
CA PRO A 465 19.96 -14.24 21.38
C PRO A 465 18.72 -15.13 21.44
N LYS A 466 17.59 -14.60 21.89
CA LYS A 466 16.30 -15.32 21.90
C LYS A 466 15.91 -15.84 20.51
N LEU A 467 16.23 -15.12 19.43
CA LEU A 467 15.94 -15.59 18.08
C LEU A 467 16.78 -16.80 17.67
N VAL A 468 18.01 -16.90 18.18
CA VAL A 468 18.86 -18.10 18.00
C VAL A 468 18.27 -19.27 18.77
N GLU A 469 17.87 -19.04 20.02
CA GLU A 469 17.20 -20.06 20.88
C GLU A 469 15.92 -20.58 20.20
N LEU A 470 15.12 -19.71 19.62
CA LEU A 470 13.89 -20.05 18.90
C LEU A 470 14.14 -20.63 17.50
N LYS A 471 15.40 -20.74 17.07
CA LYS A 471 15.81 -21.22 15.73
C LYS A 471 15.24 -20.38 14.56
N LEU A 472 15.01 -19.11 14.80
CA LEU A 472 14.55 -18.17 13.78
C LEU A 472 15.70 -17.58 12.96
N VAL A 473 16.91 -17.53 13.52
CA VAL A 473 18.16 -17.18 12.84
C VAL A 473 19.20 -18.28 13.04
N PRO A 474 20.14 -18.47 12.08
CA PRO A 474 21.13 -19.53 12.15
C PRO A 474 22.21 -19.27 13.19
N ASP A 475 22.56 -18.02 13.44
CA ASP A 475 23.62 -17.62 14.37
C ASP A 475 23.45 -16.17 14.88
N ALA A 476 24.32 -15.76 15.78
CA ALA A 476 24.28 -14.46 16.43
C ALA A 476 24.82 -13.30 15.57
N GLU A 477 25.36 -13.56 14.39
CA GLU A 477 25.93 -12.54 13.50
C GLU A 477 24.92 -12.03 12.47
N ALA A 478 23.82 -12.76 12.25
CA ALA A 478 22.87 -12.50 11.18
C ALA A 478 22.27 -11.07 11.23
N TYR A 479 21.97 -10.57 12.43
CA TYR A 479 21.35 -9.24 12.61
C TYR A 479 22.14 -8.09 12.02
N LYS A 480 23.46 -8.22 11.91
CA LYS A 480 24.33 -7.16 11.40
C LYS A 480 23.98 -6.77 9.95
N ALA A 481 23.49 -7.72 9.16
CA ALA A 481 23.04 -7.46 7.80
C ALA A 481 21.84 -6.48 7.79
N GLU A 482 20.85 -6.70 8.64
CA GLU A 482 19.69 -5.82 8.75
C GLU A 482 20.05 -4.44 9.31
N TYR A 483 20.90 -4.40 10.33
CA TYR A 483 21.35 -3.14 10.92
C TYR A 483 22.09 -2.26 9.91
N TYR A 484 23.00 -2.85 9.15
CA TYR A 484 23.70 -2.09 8.11
C TYR A 484 22.74 -1.56 7.05
N THR A 485 21.88 -2.41 6.51
CA THR A 485 20.92 -2.06 5.48
C THR A 485 19.96 -0.98 5.94
N PHE A 486 19.44 -1.09 7.17
CA PHE A 486 18.52 -0.11 7.74
C PHE A 486 19.18 1.27 7.90
N LEU A 487 20.37 1.31 8.48
CA LEU A 487 21.12 2.56 8.70
C LEU A 487 21.53 3.22 7.38
N MET A 488 22.06 2.46 6.43
CA MET A 488 22.40 2.95 5.11
C MET A 488 21.18 3.54 4.40
N ASN A 489 20.05 2.85 4.45
CA ASN A 489 18.82 3.32 3.85
C ASN A 489 18.28 4.59 4.53
N GLY A 490 18.25 4.63 5.84
CA GLY A 490 17.75 5.77 6.62
C GLY A 490 18.62 7.02 6.50
N LEU A 491 19.93 6.86 6.40
CA LEU A 491 20.87 7.98 6.30
C LEU A 491 21.09 8.46 4.85
N MET A 492 20.95 7.60 3.86
CA MET A 492 21.43 7.90 2.52
C MET A 492 20.51 7.38 1.41
N THR A 493 20.33 6.08 1.25
CA THR A 493 19.81 5.52 0.00
C THR A 493 18.33 5.79 -0.24
N GLN A 494 17.52 5.97 0.80
CA GLN A 494 16.11 6.35 0.60
C GLN A 494 15.93 7.75 -0.01
N LEU A 495 16.92 8.63 0.14
CA LEU A 495 16.84 10.02 -0.35
C LEU A 495 16.80 10.12 -1.88
N VAL A 496 17.17 9.07 -2.62
CA VAL A 496 17.05 9.05 -4.09
C VAL A 496 15.59 9.19 -4.55
N ARG A 497 14.62 8.94 -3.67
CA ARG A 497 13.17 9.07 -3.95
C ARG A 497 12.64 10.47 -3.72
N ILE A 498 13.45 11.38 -3.20
CA ILE A 498 13.05 12.74 -2.83
C ILE A 498 13.80 13.73 -3.73
N GLU A 499 13.06 14.58 -4.41
CA GLU A 499 13.67 15.66 -5.18
C GLU A 499 14.41 16.63 -4.25
N PRO A 500 15.61 17.11 -4.63
CA PRO A 500 16.37 18.05 -3.83
C PRO A 500 15.55 19.30 -3.47
N GLY A 501 15.50 19.61 -2.18
CA GLY A 501 14.74 20.74 -1.65
C GLY A 501 13.35 20.39 -1.12
N ASN A 502 12.86 19.17 -1.37
CA ASN A 502 11.59 18.69 -0.81
C ASN A 502 11.79 18.01 0.55
N ASN A 503 10.72 18.01 1.33
CA ASN A 503 10.68 17.31 2.62
C ASN A 503 10.31 15.84 2.43
N ILE A 504 10.76 15.01 3.38
CA ILE A 504 10.27 13.64 3.50
C ILE A 504 8.89 13.69 4.15
N GLU A 505 7.86 13.26 3.45
CA GLU A 505 6.47 13.31 3.93
C GLU A 505 5.92 11.94 4.34
N GLU A 506 6.41 10.87 3.72
CA GLU A 506 5.95 9.51 3.96
C GLU A 506 6.42 8.98 5.32
N ALA A 507 5.48 8.38 6.09
CA ALA A 507 5.70 8.01 7.50
C ALA A 507 6.85 7.02 7.71
N HIS A 508 6.97 5.99 6.87
CA HIS A 508 8.04 5.00 6.97
C HIS A 508 9.42 5.58 6.62
N MET A 509 9.49 6.50 5.66
CA MET A 509 10.75 7.19 5.34
C MET A 509 11.16 8.14 6.48
N ARG A 510 10.19 8.84 7.08
CA ARG A 510 10.42 9.71 8.24
C ARG A 510 10.92 8.93 9.44
N ASN A 511 10.26 7.82 9.76
CA ASN A 511 10.67 6.99 10.90
C ASN A 511 12.08 6.42 10.70
N ARG A 512 12.38 5.95 9.50
CA ARG A 512 13.69 5.39 9.15
C ARG A 512 14.79 6.43 9.27
N GLN A 513 14.53 7.65 8.80
CA GLN A 513 15.45 8.77 8.99
C GLN A 513 15.63 9.11 10.47
N LEU A 514 14.55 9.20 11.22
CA LEU A 514 14.59 9.52 12.65
C LEU A 514 15.47 8.53 13.41
N ILE A 515 15.25 7.24 13.21
CA ILE A 515 16.01 6.18 13.90
C ILE A 515 17.48 6.18 13.48
N ALA A 516 17.75 6.20 12.18
CA ALA A 516 19.11 6.16 11.68
C ALA A 516 19.91 7.40 12.09
N ARG A 517 19.30 8.58 12.06
CA ARG A 517 19.91 9.82 12.50
C ARG A 517 20.15 9.85 14.01
N TRP A 518 19.22 9.32 14.81
CA TRP A 518 19.41 9.16 16.25
C TRP A 518 20.67 8.35 16.56
N VAL A 519 20.82 7.18 15.91
CA VAL A 519 22.01 6.33 16.10
C VAL A 519 23.28 7.05 15.67
N PHE A 520 23.25 7.72 14.52
CA PHE A 520 24.38 8.48 14.01
C PHE A 520 24.82 9.58 14.96
N GLU A 521 23.88 10.41 15.43
CA GLU A 521 24.16 11.54 16.31
C GLU A 521 24.55 11.10 17.73
N LYS A 522 23.84 10.17 18.32
CA LYS A 522 24.11 9.68 19.68
C LYS A 522 25.34 8.80 19.77
N GLY A 523 25.64 8.06 18.72
CA GLY A 523 26.85 7.24 18.63
C GLY A 523 28.10 8.00 18.18
N ALA A 524 27.98 9.26 17.80
CA ALA A 524 29.11 10.06 17.27
C ALA A 524 30.32 10.15 18.20
N PRO A 525 30.18 10.35 19.53
CA PRO A 525 31.34 10.39 20.45
C PRO A 525 32.20 9.13 20.39
N ASP A 526 31.59 7.98 20.21
CA ASP A 526 32.25 6.66 20.16
C ASP A 526 32.45 6.18 18.72
N LYS A 527 32.16 7.01 17.73
CA LYS A 527 32.24 6.68 16.29
C LYS A 527 31.51 5.40 15.93
N VAL A 528 30.34 5.17 16.50
CA VAL A 528 29.55 3.93 16.30
C VAL A 528 29.15 3.79 14.84
N VAL A 529 28.66 4.85 14.24
CA VAL A 529 28.32 4.94 12.82
C VAL A 529 28.94 6.20 12.25
N GLU A 530 29.60 6.08 11.12
CA GLU A 530 30.25 7.19 10.43
C GLU A 530 29.80 7.26 8.97
N MET A 531 29.82 8.48 8.42
CA MET A 531 29.74 8.68 6.98
C MET A 531 31.11 9.06 6.47
N VAL A 532 31.72 8.19 5.66
CA VAL A 532 33.09 8.35 5.16
C VAL A 532 33.13 8.59 3.66
N LYS A 533 34.10 9.36 3.21
CA LYS A 533 34.37 9.57 1.78
C LYS A 533 35.49 8.64 1.33
N LYS A 534 35.21 7.90 0.25
CA LYS A 534 36.18 7.02 -0.40
C LYS A 534 35.97 7.11 -1.92
N ASP A 535 37.03 7.38 -2.65
CA ASP A 535 36.99 7.46 -4.13
C ASP A 535 35.92 8.43 -4.68
N GLY A 536 35.71 9.55 -3.97
CA GLY A 536 34.73 10.57 -4.33
C GLY A 536 33.28 10.26 -3.97
N LYS A 537 33.01 9.10 -3.37
CA LYS A 537 31.70 8.63 -2.93
C LYS A 537 31.58 8.68 -1.41
N THR A 538 30.34 8.77 -0.92
CA THR A 538 30.04 8.74 0.51
C THR A 538 29.45 7.38 0.87
N TYR A 539 29.97 6.78 1.95
CA TYR A 539 29.52 5.48 2.47
C TYR A 539 29.15 5.57 3.95
N VAL A 540 28.18 4.78 4.35
CA VAL A 540 27.87 4.51 5.75
C VAL A 540 28.78 3.38 6.24
N VAL A 541 29.40 3.60 7.40
CA VAL A 541 30.27 2.61 8.07
C VAL A 541 29.75 2.37 9.46
N VAL A 542 29.55 1.12 9.83
CA VAL A 542 29.16 0.71 11.17
C VAL A 542 30.36 0.09 11.85
N ASN A 543 30.84 0.72 12.92
CA ASN A 543 32.05 0.27 13.65
C ASN A 543 31.73 -0.61 14.86
N ASP A 544 30.54 -0.46 15.45
CA ASP A 544 30.15 -1.19 16.66
C ASP A 544 28.64 -1.55 16.61
N TYR A 545 28.37 -2.76 16.19
CA TYR A 545 26.99 -3.27 16.05
C TYR A 545 26.29 -3.49 17.40
N GLU A 546 27.02 -3.89 18.45
CA GLU A 546 26.43 -4.07 19.78
C GLU A 546 25.97 -2.71 20.33
N LYS A 547 26.78 -1.67 20.12
CA LYS A 547 26.41 -0.30 20.50
C LYS A 547 25.23 0.22 19.71
N VAL A 548 25.10 -0.13 18.43
CA VAL A 548 23.91 0.21 17.63
C VAL A 548 22.65 -0.38 18.28
N ARG A 549 22.69 -1.62 18.74
CA ARG A 549 21.56 -2.23 19.44
C ARG A 549 21.18 -1.48 20.72
N GLU A 550 22.16 -1.09 21.52
CA GLU A 550 21.91 -0.27 22.72
C GLU A 550 21.23 1.04 22.35
N LEU A 551 21.73 1.72 21.31
CA LEU A 551 21.15 2.97 20.84
C LEU A 551 19.73 2.81 20.28
N PHE A 552 19.42 1.70 19.64
CA PHE A 552 18.04 1.38 19.25
C PHE A 552 17.14 1.22 20.48
N GLY A 553 17.62 0.55 21.53
CA GLY A 553 16.92 0.41 22.80
C GLY A 553 16.67 1.77 23.48
N ASP A 554 17.65 2.63 23.48
CA ASP A 554 17.51 4.00 24.01
C ASP A 554 16.51 4.82 23.19
N CYS A 555 16.56 4.71 21.87
CA CYS A 555 15.60 5.39 20.99
C CYS A 555 14.17 4.87 21.22
N LEU A 556 13.99 3.56 21.40
CA LEU A 556 12.71 2.96 21.72
C LEU A 556 12.17 3.48 23.07
N LEU A 557 13.02 3.61 24.07
CA LEU A 557 12.65 4.19 25.37
C LEU A 557 12.16 5.64 25.23
N TYR A 558 12.79 6.43 24.36
CA TYR A 558 12.43 7.83 24.13
C TYR A 558 11.21 8.00 23.21
N THR A 559 10.97 7.11 22.26
CA THR A 559 9.83 7.16 21.35
C THR A 559 8.59 6.49 21.90
N SER A 560 8.74 5.65 22.88
CA SER A 560 7.64 5.17 23.75
C SER A 560 7.62 6.09 24.96
N PRO A 561 6.85 7.02 24.96
CA PRO A 561 5.44 7.24 24.78
C PRO A 561 5.04 7.67 23.36
N SER A 562 4.61 6.76 22.55
CA SER A 562 3.83 7.07 21.36
C SER A 562 2.39 7.47 21.78
N PRO A 563 1.52 7.96 20.89
CA PRO A 563 0.11 8.19 21.22
C PRO A 563 -0.61 6.97 21.79
N ARG A 564 -0.11 5.78 21.54
CA ARG A 564 -0.62 4.55 22.14
C ARG A 564 -0.11 4.32 23.57
N ASP A 565 1.03 4.87 23.89
CA ASP A 565 1.75 4.63 25.13
C ASP A 565 1.76 5.85 26.06
N ILE A 566 1.40 7.02 25.55
CA ILE A 566 1.56 8.27 26.32
C ILE A 566 0.29 8.78 26.91
N SER A 567 0.40 9.12 28.15
CA SER A 567 -0.26 10.27 28.72
C SER A 567 0.78 11.14 29.40
N GLY A 568 1.45 11.97 28.66
CA GLY A 568 2.13 13.08 29.26
C GLY A 568 3.60 12.90 29.58
N SER A 569 4.39 12.44 28.66
CA SER A 569 5.76 12.95 28.59
C SER A 569 5.68 14.36 28.04
N ARG A 570 6.02 15.30 28.86
CA ARG A 570 6.21 16.71 28.55
C ARG A 570 7.34 16.91 27.58
#